data_b128d561942ceee551e94b9c1ca3efee
#
_entry.id   b128d561942ceee551e94b9c1ca3efee
#
_cell.length_a   1.000
_cell.length_b   1.000
_cell.length_c   1.000
_cell.angle_alpha   90.00
_cell.angle_beta   90.00
_cell.angle_gamma   90.00
#
_symmetry.space_group_name_H-M   'P 1'
#
loop_
_entity.id
_entity.type
_entity.pdbx_description
1 polymer ?
#
loop_
_entity_poly.entity_id
_entity_poly.type
_entity_poly.pdbx_seq_one_letter_code
_entity_poly.pdbx_strand_id
1 'polypeptide(L)'
;TLELWQELKKEILHQDIQAIFDMETELFPCLVDMRFLGVKVDVTAAHQLKKELTKKEEALLHQVKKETGIDTQIWAARSIAQVFDKLKLDYDKTEKTSAPSFTKNFLQNHPHPLVKQIAQAREINKAHTTFIDTILKHSHKDRIHAEINQLRSDNGGTVTGRFSYSNPNLQQIPARNKELGPLIRALFVPEEGHTWGCFDYSQQEPRL
;
A
#
# COMPACT_ATOMS: atom_id res chain seq x y z
N THR A 1 29.74 3.57 -24.68
CA THR A 1 29.24 4.30 -23.49
C THR A 1 29.66 5.76 -23.51
N LEU A 2 30.96 6.07 -23.70
CA LEU A 2 31.43 7.46 -23.75
C LEU A 2 30.86 8.25 -24.92
N GLU A 3 30.85 7.64 -26.13
CA GLU A 3 30.24 8.25 -27.32
C GLU A 3 28.76 8.55 -27.12
N LEU A 4 27.99 7.60 -26.55
CA LEU A 4 26.59 7.81 -26.22
C LEU A 4 26.41 8.98 -25.24
N TRP A 5 27.26 9.07 -24.22
CA TRP A 5 27.22 10.20 -23.29
C TRP A 5 27.47 11.55 -23.97
N GLN A 6 28.39 11.61 -24.92
CA GLN A 6 28.64 12.84 -25.68
C GLN A 6 27.42 13.29 -26.51
N GLU A 7 26.70 12.33 -27.10
CA GLU A 7 25.45 12.64 -27.82
C GLU A 7 24.31 13.06 -26.87
N LEU A 8 24.12 12.32 -25.77
CA LEU A 8 23.12 12.68 -24.76
C LEU A 8 23.37 14.06 -24.17
N LYS A 9 24.63 14.44 -23.95
CA LYS A 9 24.97 15.79 -23.46
C LYS A 9 24.58 16.89 -24.44
N LYS A 10 24.74 16.68 -25.74
CA LYS A 10 24.26 17.63 -26.76
C LYS A 10 22.74 17.74 -26.73
N GLU A 11 22.05 16.61 -26.55
CA GLU A 11 20.59 16.58 -26.49
C GLU A 11 20.04 17.29 -25.26
N ILE A 12 20.67 17.14 -24.09
CA ILE A 12 20.33 17.87 -22.85
C ILE A 12 20.38 19.39 -23.08
N LEU A 13 21.43 19.87 -23.75
CA LEU A 13 21.58 21.28 -24.10
C LEU A 13 20.57 21.74 -25.13
N HIS A 14 20.31 20.92 -26.16
CA HIS A 14 19.33 21.22 -27.21
C HIS A 14 17.89 21.33 -26.67
N GLN A 15 17.54 20.49 -25.70
CA GLN A 15 16.23 20.50 -25.06
C GLN A 15 16.09 21.50 -23.89
N ASP A 16 17.15 22.24 -23.57
CA ASP A 16 17.20 23.21 -22.47
C ASP A 16 16.82 22.61 -21.10
N ILE A 17 17.29 21.38 -20.84
CA ILE A 17 16.99 20.65 -19.59
C ILE A 17 18.22 20.49 -18.68
N GLN A 18 19.29 21.26 -18.91
CA GLN A 18 20.54 21.17 -18.14
C GLN A 18 20.30 21.36 -16.63
N ALA A 19 19.49 22.36 -16.26
CA ALA A 19 19.21 22.63 -14.83
C ALA A 19 18.50 21.46 -14.12
N ILE A 20 17.59 20.80 -14.84
CA ILE A 20 16.90 19.60 -14.31
C ILE A 20 17.88 18.44 -14.20
N PHE A 21 18.72 18.25 -15.22
CA PHE A 21 19.73 17.19 -15.23
C PHE A 21 20.72 17.35 -14.06
N ASP A 22 21.19 18.56 -13.81
CA ASP A 22 22.12 18.85 -12.71
C ASP A 22 21.45 18.58 -11.35
N MET A 23 20.23 19.07 -11.13
CA MET A 23 19.46 18.84 -9.92
C MET A 23 19.25 17.34 -9.65
N GLU A 24 18.81 16.58 -10.65
CA GLU A 24 18.56 15.15 -10.52
C GLU A 24 19.86 14.36 -10.27
N THR A 25 20.97 14.82 -10.86
CA THR A 25 22.29 14.21 -10.66
C THR A 25 22.82 14.48 -9.25
N GLU A 26 22.66 15.69 -8.73
CA GLU A 26 23.04 16.05 -7.35
C GLU A 26 22.19 15.31 -6.30
N LEU A 27 20.93 15.07 -6.61
CA LEU A 27 20.01 14.34 -5.73
C LEU A 27 20.30 12.83 -5.66
N PHE A 28 20.83 12.25 -6.74
CA PHE A 28 21.02 10.81 -6.87
C PHE A 28 21.84 10.18 -5.73
N PRO A 29 22.98 10.73 -5.27
CA PRO A 29 23.73 10.18 -4.13
C PRO A 29 22.88 10.10 -2.85
N CYS A 30 22.06 11.13 -2.58
CA CYS A 30 21.16 11.13 -1.42
C CYS A 30 20.17 9.96 -1.48
N LEU A 31 19.58 9.68 -2.65
CA LEU A 31 18.65 8.57 -2.81
C LEU A 31 19.35 7.20 -2.68
N VAL A 32 20.59 7.10 -3.13
CA VAL A 32 21.42 5.89 -2.94
C VAL A 32 21.68 5.66 -1.46
N ASP A 33 22.06 6.70 -0.71
CA ASP A 33 22.29 6.62 0.73
C ASP A 33 21.02 6.26 1.51
N MET A 34 19.88 6.86 1.15
CA MET A 34 18.58 6.50 1.72
C MET A 34 18.23 5.03 1.49
N ARG A 35 18.44 4.52 0.27
CA ARG A 35 18.22 3.11 -0.06
C ARG A 35 19.19 2.20 0.68
N PHE A 36 20.46 2.58 0.76
CA PHE A 36 21.49 1.81 1.47
C PHE A 36 21.21 1.75 2.96
N LEU A 37 20.83 2.86 3.58
CA LEU A 37 20.42 2.91 4.98
C LEU A 37 19.15 2.09 5.22
N GLY A 38 18.15 2.23 4.35
CA GLY A 38 16.84 1.59 4.49
C GLY A 38 16.05 2.10 5.70
N VAL A 39 14.91 1.48 5.95
CA VAL A 39 14.00 1.84 7.05
C VAL A 39 13.91 0.69 8.02
N LYS A 40 14.16 0.95 9.31
CA LYS A 40 14.09 -0.07 10.38
C LYS A 40 12.65 -0.45 10.68
N VAL A 41 12.42 -1.76 10.88
CA VAL A 41 11.12 -2.32 11.21
C VAL A 41 11.23 -3.28 12.40
N ASP A 42 10.22 -3.26 13.25
CA ASP A 42 10.06 -4.25 14.32
C ASP A 42 9.42 -5.52 13.75
N VAL A 43 10.27 -6.46 13.36
CA VAL A 43 9.86 -7.75 12.77
C VAL A 43 9.07 -8.58 13.79
N THR A 44 9.42 -8.51 15.07
CA THR A 44 8.73 -9.25 16.13
C THR A 44 7.31 -8.73 16.31
N ALA A 45 7.15 -7.42 16.42
CA ALA A 45 5.84 -6.78 16.47
C ALA A 45 5.03 -7.05 15.19
N ALA A 46 5.67 -7.10 14.02
CA ALA A 46 5.00 -7.42 12.76
C ALA A 46 4.39 -8.85 12.76
N HIS A 47 5.15 -9.84 13.22
CA HIS A 47 4.63 -11.20 13.38
C HIS A 47 3.48 -11.30 14.38
N GLN A 48 3.60 -10.60 15.51
CA GLN A 48 2.56 -10.55 16.51
C GLN A 48 1.28 -9.91 15.99
N LEU A 49 1.39 -8.74 15.35
CA LEU A 49 0.27 -8.02 14.75
C LEU A 49 -0.42 -8.85 13.65
N LYS A 50 0.36 -9.54 12.81
CA LYS A 50 -0.19 -10.47 11.82
C LYS A 50 -1.07 -11.53 12.48
N LYS A 51 -0.58 -12.18 13.53
CA LYS A 51 -1.31 -13.22 14.27
C LYS A 51 -2.61 -12.68 14.89
N GLU A 52 -2.57 -11.47 15.46
CA GLU A 52 -3.74 -10.83 16.04
C GLU A 52 -4.79 -10.48 14.99
N LEU A 53 -4.37 -9.92 13.85
CA LEU A 53 -5.28 -9.58 12.75
C LEU A 53 -5.89 -10.82 12.10
N THR A 54 -5.12 -11.88 11.90
CA THR A 54 -5.65 -13.17 11.40
C THR A 54 -6.74 -13.73 12.32
N LYS A 55 -6.51 -13.73 13.63
CA LYS A 55 -7.53 -14.16 14.59
C LYS A 55 -8.79 -13.30 14.57
N LYS A 56 -8.65 -11.98 14.42
CA LYS A 56 -9.80 -11.07 14.30
C LYS A 56 -10.60 -11.36 13.04
N GLU A 57 -9.93 -11.58 11.90
CA GLU A 57 -10.57 -11.94 10.64
C GLU A 57 -11.34 -13.26 10.78
N GLU A 58 -10.70 -14.30 11.30
CA GLU A 58 -11.32 -15.60 11.53
C GLU A 58 -12.56 -15.51 12.43
N ALA A 59 -12.51 -14.71 13.49
CA ALA A 59 -13.64 -14.50 14.38
C ALA A 59 -14.84 -13.83 13.67
N LEU A 60 -14.59 -12.81 12.83
CA LEU A 60 -15.63 -12.18 12.03
C LEU A 60 -16.27 -13.15 11.05
N LEU A 61 -15.46 -13.91 10.33
CA LEU A 61 -15.95 -14.88 9.35
C LEU A 61 -16.68 -16.07 10.03
N HIS A 62 -16.21 -16.48 11.19
CA HIS A 62 -16.91 -17.49 11.99
C HIS A 62 -18.31 -17.02 12.41
N GLN A 63 -18.45 -15.74 12.79
CA GLN A 63 -19.75 -15.19 13.12
C GLN A 63 -20.68 -15.14 11.89
N VAL A 64 -20.18 -14.69 10.73
CA VAL A 64 -20.95 -14.73 9.47
C VAL A 64 -21.39 -16.15 9.16
N LYS A 65 -20.50 -17.13 9.26
CA LYS A 65 -20.80 -18.55 9.03
C LYS A 65 -21.83 -19.10 10.02
N LYS A 66 -21.72 -18.73 11.29
CA LYS A 66 -22.69 -19.16 12.34
C LYS A 66 -24.10 -18.69 12.06
N GLU A 67 -24.27 -17.46 11.57
CA GLU A 67 -25.59 -16.87 11.32
C GLU A 67 -26.18 -17.24 9.95
N THR A 68 -25.34 -17.44 8.93
CA THR A 68 -25.78 -17.72 7.56
C THR A 68 -25.66 -19.20 7.14
N GLY A 69 -24.80 -19.95 7.82
CA GLY A 69 -24.40 -21.31 7.41
C GLY A 69 -23.42 -21.34 6.24
N ILE A 70 -22.94 -20.18 5.75
CA ILE A 70 -22.10 -20.05 4.55
C ILE A 70 -20.66 -19.79 4.95
N ASP A 71 -19.76 -20.59 4.41
CA ASP A 71 -18.31 -20.39 4.53
C ASP A 71 -17.87 -19.32 3.51
N THR A 72 -17.77 -18.09 3.97
CA THR A 72 -17.67 -16.91 3.10
C THR A 72 -16.25 -16.65 2.64
N GLN A 73 -16.03 -16.75 1.32
CA GLN A 73 -14.79 -16.31 0.67
C GLN A 73 -14.87 -14.82 0.36
N ILE A 74 -14.23 -14.01 1.19
CA ILE A 74 -14.39 -12.54 1.19
C ILE A 74 -14.00 -11.83 -0.10
N TRP A 75 -13.14 -12.43 -0.93
CA TRP A 75 -12.75 -11.89 -2.24
C TRP A 75 -13.54 -12.45 -3.41
N ALA A 76 -14.33 -13.51 -3.19
CA ALA A 76 -15.16 -14.10 -4.22
C ALA A 76 -16.56 -13.48 -4.22
N ALA A 77 -16.89 -12.68 -5.23
CA ALA A 77 -18.20 -12.01 -5.33
C ALA A 77 -19.37 -13.02 -5.26
N ARG A 78 -19.23 -14.19 -5.88
CA ARG A 78 -20.25 -15.25 -5.82
C ARG A 78 -20.50 -15.77 -4.40
N SER A 79 -19.45 -15.89 -3.58
CA SER A 79 -19.58 -16.35 -2.20
C SER A 79 -20.29 -15.30 -1.34
N ILE A 80 -20.00 -14.03 -1.53
CA ILE A 80 -20.70 -12.95 -0.84
C ILE A 80 -22.16 -12.86 -1.30
N ALA A 81 -22.45 -13.05 -2.61
CA ALA A 81 -23.82 -13.08 -3.12
C ALA A 81 -24.67 -14.16 -2.39
N GLN A 82 -24.13 -15.34 -2.14
CA GLN A 82 -24.82 -16.38 -1.35
C GLN A 82 -25.23 -15.88 0.05
N VAL A 83 -24.38 -15.09 0.70
CA VAL A 83 -24.71 -14.49 2.00
C VAL A 83 -25.85 -13.50 1.84
N PHE A 84 -25.81 -12.65 0.83
CA PHE A 84 -26.87 -11.66 0.56
C PHE A 84 -28.20 -12.36 0.21
N ASP A 85 -28.17 -13.37 -0.63
CA ASP A 85 -29.35 -14.15 -0.99
C ASP A 85 -29.96 -14.83 0.26
N LYS A 86 -29.12 -15.40 1.14
CA LYS A 86 -29.57 -16.00 2.40
C LYS A 86 -30.24 -15.01 3.33
N LEU A 87 -29.72 -13.79 3.37
CA LEU A 87 -30.24 -12.68 4.19
C LEU A 87 -31.39 -11.91 3.51
N LYS A 88 -31.72 -12.27 2.27
CA LYS A 88 -32.71 -11.56 1.41
C LYS A 88 -32.38 -10.08 1.24
N LEU A 89 -31.11 -9.80 1.00
CA LEU A 89 -30.59 -8.46 0.76
C LEU A 89 -30.29 -8.26 -0.72
N ASP A 90 -30.58 -7.06 -1.21
CA ASP A 90 -30.28 -6.67 -2.59
C ASP A 90 -28.81 -6.31 -2.75
N TYR A 91 -28.25 -6.52 -3.95
CA TYR A 91 -26.89 -6.14 -4.30
C TYR A 91 -26.77 -5.74 -5.78
N ASP A 92 -25.76 -4.93 -6.05
CA ASP A 92 -25.47 -4.44 -7.39
C ASP A 92 -24.92 -5.54 -8.30
N LYS A 93 -25.22 -5.43 -9.58
CA LYS A 93 -24.67 -6.28 -10.65
C LYS A 93 -23.88 -5.42 -11.64
N THR A 94 -22.83 -5.99 -12.20
CA THR A 94 -22.04 -5.32 -13.25
C THR A 94 -22.88 -5.20 -14.53
N GLU A 95 -22.84 -4.05 -15.19
CA GLU A 95 -23.62 -3.77 -16.41
C GLU A 95 -23.29 -4.73 -17.56
N LYS A 96 -22.01 -5.08 -17.72
CA LYS A 96 -21.54 -5.90 -18.86
C LYS A 96 -21.80 -7.40 -18.71
N THR A 97 -21.73 -7.93 -17.50
CA THR A 97 -21.73 -9.39 -17.26
C THR A 97 -22.83 -9.85 -16.33
N SER A 98 -23.63 -8.93 -15.78
CA SER A 98 -24.62 -9.18 -14.73
C SER A 98 -24.06 -9.97 -13.52
N ALA A 99 -22.76 -9.95 -13.33
CA ALA A 99 -22.10 -10.58 -12.19
C ALA A 99 -22.30 -9.76 -10.92
N PRO A 100 -22.39 -10.38 -9.72
CA PRO A 100 -22.48 -9.68 -8.46
C PRO A 100 -21.31 -8.70 -8.26
N SER A 101 -21.61 -7.48 -7.79
CA SER A 101 -20.63 -6.43 -7.57
C SER A 101 -20.66 -5.94 -6.12
N PHE A 102 -19.57 -6.13 -5.39
CA PHE A 102 -19.43 -5.74 -3.98
C PHE A 102 -18.25 -4.80 -3.82
N THR A 103 -18.46 -3.51 -4.15
CA THR A 103 -17.45 -2.48 -3.98
C THR A 103 -17.19 -2.21 -2.49
N LYS A 104 -16.02 -1.61 -2.19
CA LYS A 104 -15.67 -1.22 -0.82
C LYS A 104 -16.75 -0.30 -0.22
N ASN A 105 -17.15 0.74 -0.95
CA ASN A 105 -18.15 1.71 -0.49
C ASN A 105 -19.50 1.05 -0.24
N PHE A 106 -19.94 0.16 -1.12
CA PHE A 106 -21.21 -0.57 -0.95
C PHE A 106 -21.21 -1.37 0.36
N LEU A 107 -20.17 -2.18 0.61
CA LEU A 107 -20.10 -3.01 1.81
C LEU A 107 -19.95 -2.19 3.10
N GLN A 108 -19.15 -1.12 3.09
CA GLN A 108 -18.93 -0.28 4.27
C GLN A 108 -20.17 0.53 4.68
N ASN A 109 -20.94 1.01 3.71
CA ASN A 109 -22.13 1.83 3.96
C ASN A 109 -23.41 1.00 4.12
N HIS A 110 -23.34 -0.32 3.95
CA HIS A 110 -24.50 -1.18 4.06
C HIS A 110 -25.03 -1.23 5.51
N PRO A 111 -26.36 -1.10 5.75
CA PRO A 111 -26.94 -1.04 7.09
C PRO A 111 -26.79 -2.35 7.89
N HIS A 112 -26.76 -3.49 7.20
CA HIS A 112 -26.80 -4.80 7.83
C HIS A 112 -25.49 -5.14 8.56
N PRO A 113 -25.52 -5.58 9.86
CA PRO A 113 -24.31 -5.84 10.66
C PRO A 113 -23.37 -6.88 10.05
N LEU A 114 -23.88 -8.00 9.51
CA LEU A 114 -23.04 -9.05 8.94
C LEU A 114 -22.31 -8.56 7.66
N VAL A 115 -22.92 -7.67 6.89
CA VAL A 115 -22.27 -7.07 5.71
C VAL A 115 -21.11 -6.17 6.14
N LYS A 116 -21.29 -5.41 7.22
CA LYS A 116 -20.19 -4.64 7.83
C LYS A 116 -19.06 -5.53 8.33
N GLN A 117 -19.36 -6.69 8.89
CA GLN A 117 -18.34 -7.66 9.30
C GLN A 117 -17.55 -8.21 8.10
N ILE A 118 -18.21 -8.47 6.97
CA ILE A 118 -17.52 -8.87 5.72
C ILE A 118 -16.61 -7.73 5.22
N ALA A 119 -17.08 -6.48 5.26
CA ALA A 119 -16.27 -5.33 4.91
C ALA A 119 -15.04 -5.18 5.81
N GLN A 120 -15.22 -5.32 7.12
CA GLN A 120 -14.15 -5.27 8.11
C GLN A 120 -13.17 -6.43 7.94
N ALA A 121 -13.65 -7.65 7.69
CA ALA A 121 -12.79 -8.81 7.40
C ALA A 121 -11.92 -8.58 6.15
N ARG A 122 -12.46 -7.98 5.08
CA ARG A 122 -11.68 -7.58 3.90
C ARG A 122 -10.57 -6.57 4.24
N GLU A 123 -10.86 -5.57 5.06
CA GLU A 123 -9.87 -4.57 5.46
C GLU A 123 -8.75 -5.20 6.30
N ILE A 124 -9.10 -6.05 7.26
CA ILE A 124 -8.14 -6.77 8.11
C ILE A 124 -7.31 -7.74 7.27
N ASN A 125 -7.94 -8.51 6.39
CA ASN A 125 -7.23 -9.43 5.49
C ASN A 125 -6.21 -8.66 4.63
N LYS A 126 -6.62 -7.57 3.98
CA LYS A 126 -5.71 -6.72 3.21
C LYS A 126 -4.57 -6.17 4.07
N ALA A 127 -4.84 -5.81 5.32
CA ALA A 127 -3.83 -5.28 6.22
C ALA A 127 -2.70 -6.29 6.48
N HIS A 128 -3.03 -7.53 6.80
CA HIS A 128 -1.99 -8.53 7.10
C HIS A 128 -1.41 -9.18 5.85
N THR A 129 -2.19 -9.50 4.81
CA THR A 129 -1.68 -10.17 3.61
C THR A 129 -0.94 -9.25 2.64
N THR A 130 -1.36 -7.97 2.54
CA THR A 130 -0.75 -7.03 1.61
C THR A 130 0.37 -6.22 2.28
N PHE A 131 0.12 -5.67 3.48
CA PHE A 131 1.10 -4.76 4.09
C PHE A 131 2.07 -5.49 5.02
N ILE A 132 1.58 -6.29 5.97
CA ILE A 132 2.48 -6.94 6.93
C ILE A 132 3.31 -8.03 6.25
N ASP A 133 2.73 -8.83 5.37
CA ASP A 133 3.49 -9.84 4.62
C ASP A 133 4.53 -9.22 3.70
N THR A 134 4.22 -8.07 3.10
CA THR A 134 5.20 -7.33 2.31
C THR A 134 6.34 -6.80 3.17
N ILE A 135 6.05 -6.24 4.34
CA ILE A 135 7.07 -5.81 5.31
C ILE A 135 7.98 -6.98 5.69
N LEU A 136 7.41 -8.11 6.09
CA LEU A 136 8.15 -9.30 6.51
C LEU A 136 8.99 -9.89 5.37
N LYS A 137 8.42 -9.97 4.17
CA LYS A 137 9.09 -10.49 2.97
C LYS A 137 10.31 -9.68 2.55
N HIS A 138 10.22 -8.35 2.67
CA HIS A 138 11.28 -7.44 2.23
C HIS A 138 12.19 -6.97 3.37
N SER A 139 11.95 -7.43 4.59
CA SER A 139 12.83 -7.15 5.72
C SER A 139 14.11 -7.98 5.64
N HIS A 140 15.25 -7.32 5.71
CA HIS A 140 16.57 -7.92 5.82
C HIS A 140 17.30 -7.28 7.00
N LYS A 141 17.70 -8.07 7.99
CA LYS A 141 18.35 -7.57 9.23
C LYS A 141 17.55 -6.40 9.85
N ASP A 142 16.25 -6.61 10.01
CA ASP A 142 15.29 -5.63 10.54
C ASP A 142 15.16 -4.32 9.75
N ARG A 143 15.55 -4.32 8.47
CA ARG A 143 15.44 -3.15 7.59
C ARG A 143 14.81 -3.48 6.25
N ILE A 144 14.10 -2.52 5.71
CA ILE A 144 13.56 -2.56 4.35
C ILE A 144 14.35 -1.57 3.49
N HIS A 145 14.94 -2.08 2.41
CA HIS A 145 15.69 -1.31 1.43
C HIS A 145 14.87 -1.18 0.14
N ALA A 146 13.82 -0.36 0.19
CA ALA A 146 12.96 -0.14 -0.96
C ALA A 146 13.71 0.57 -2.08
N GLU A 147 13.37 0.24 -3.32
CA GLU A 147 13.86 0.96 -4.50
C GLU A 147 13.17 2.31 -4.60
N ILE A 148 13.95 3.35 -4.82
CA ILE A 148 13.45 4.72 -5.03
C ILE A 148 13.65 5.04 -6.51
N ASN A 149 12.54 5.16 -7.25
CA ASN A 149 12.57 5.48 -8.66
C ASN A 149 12.43 6.99 -8.83
N GLN A 150 13.49 7.63 -9.24
CA GLN A 150 13.60 9.07 -9.47
C GLN A 150 12.93 9.45 -10.79
N LEU A 151 13.23 8.70 -11.84
CA LEU A 151 12.73 8.90 -13.20
C LEU A 151 11.90 7.73 -13.68
N ARG A 152 11.10 7.96 -14.72
CA ARG A 152 10.37 6.89 -15.40
C ARG A 152 11.30 5.95 -16.14
N SER A 153 11.14 4.65 -15.90
CA SER A 153 11.80 3.57 -16.65
C SER A 153 10.81 2.45 -16.93
N ASP A 154 11.24 1.43 -17.67
CA ASP A 154 10.42 0.23 -17.93
C ASP A 154 10.07 -0.52 -16.64
N ASN A 155 10.89 -0.38 -15.59
CA ASN A 155 10.74 -1.06 -14.31
C ASN A 155 9.98 -0.23 -13.24
N GLY A 156 9.63 1.01 -13.53
CA GLY A 156 8.94 1.86 -12.56
C GLY A 156 9.09 3.35 -12.82
N GLY A 157 8.77 4.16 -11.81
CA GLY A 157 8.83 5.61 -11.91
C GLY A 157 7.52 6.25 -12.35
N THR A 158 7.49 7.58 -12.34
CA THR A 158 6.34 8.40 -12.74
C THR A 158 6.73 9.36 -13.85
N VAL A 159 5.76 9.78 -14.66
CA VAL A 159 5.96 10.81 -15.69
C VAL A 159 5.84 12.25 -15.14
N THR A 160 5.49 12.36 -13.84
CA THR A 160 5.16 13.64 -13.19
C THR A 160 6.32 14.22 -12.38
N GLY A 161 7.52 13.60 -12.41
CA GLY A 161 8.67 13.99 -11.58
C GLY A 161 8.55 13.62 -10.09
N ARG A 162 7.44 12.94 -9.67
CA ARG A 162 7.32 12.44 -8.29
C ARG A 162 8.13 11.15 -8.14
N PHE A 163 8.76 10.95 -7.00
CA PHE A 163 9.36 9.66 -6.67
C PHE A 163 8.30 8.58 -6.59
N SER A 164 8.65 7.38 -7.03
CA SER A 164 7.87 6.18 -6.73
C SER A 164 8.74 5.14 -6.05
N TYR A 165 8.10 4.28 -5.28
CA TYR A 165 8.77 3.21 -4.54
C TYR A 165 8.37 1.85 -5.10
N SER A 166 9.35 0.94 -5.18
CA SER A 166 9.13 -0.46 -5.53
C SER A 166 9.99 -1.38 -4.65
N ASN A 167 9.62 -2.62 -4.58
CA ASN A 167 10.34 -3.68 -3.86
C ASN A 167 10.74 -3.37 -2.40
N PRO A 168 9.78 -2.96 -1.53
CA PRO A 168 8.34 -2.79 -1.71
C PRO A 168 7.91 -1.35 -1.97
N ASN A 169 6.65 -1.15 -2.39
CA ASN A 169 6.06 0.19 -2.48
C ASN A 169 5.63 0.70 -1.10
N LEU A 170 6.51 1.43 -0.43
CA LEU A 170 6.27 2.00 0.90
C LEU A 170 5.23 3.15 0.90
N GLN A 171 4.94 3.75 -0.26
CA GLN A 171 3.93 4.80 -0.37
C GLN A 171 2.49 4.28 -0.21
N GLN A 172 2.29 2.96 -0.35
CA GLN A 172 0.97 2.34 -0.18
C GLN A 172 0.61 2.03 1.27
N ILE A 173 1.52 2.25 2.23
CA ILE A 173 1.24 2.03 3.65
C ILE A 173 0.06 2.89 4.07
N PRO A 174 -1.00 2.29 4.68
CA PRO A 174 -2.24 2.98 4.94
C PRO A 174 -2.05 4.12 5.94
N ALA A 175 -2.49 5.32 5.55
CA ALA A 175 -2.49 6.50 6.42
C ALA A 175 -3.90 6.92 6.82
N ARG A 176 -4.90 6.68 5.96
CA ARG A 176 -6.27 7.18 6.15
C ARG A 176 -7.15 6.27 7.03
N ASN A 177 -6.81 4.99 7.17
CA ASN A 177 -7.54 4.09 8.05
C ASN A 177 -7.13 4.37 9.49
N LYS A 178 -8.08 4.85 10.31
CA LYS A 178 -7.82 5.29 11.69
C LYS A 178 -7.53 4.14 12.65
N GLU A 179 -7.94 2.92 12.34
CA GLU A 179 -7.74 1.75 13.19
C GLU A 179 -6.46 0.99 12.77
N LEU A 180 -6.36 0.59 11.51
CA LEU A 180 -5.26 -0.25 11.00
C LEU A 180 -4.02 0.55 10.61
N GLY A 181 -4.19 1.80 10.16
CA GLY A 181 -3.09 2.65 9.74
C GLY A 181 -2.03 2.86 10.84
N PRO A 182 -2.41 3.33 12.04
CA PRO A 182 -1.47 3.49 13.15
C PRO A 182 -0.75 2.19 13.53
N LEU A 183 -1.44 1.06 13.53
CA LEU A 183 -0.86 -0.24 13.89
C LEU A 183 0.24 -0.67 12.91
N ILE A 184 -0.01 -0.51 11.60
CA ILE A 184 0.99 -0.86 10.58
C ILE A 184 2.15 0.15 10.57
N ARG A 185 1.86 1.43 10.74
CA ARG A 185 2.89 2.47 10.76
C ARG A 185 3.80 2.37 12.00
N ALA A 186 3.28 1.92 13.13
CA ALA A 186 4.05 1.69 14.36
C ALA A 186 5.11 0.57 14.21
N LEU A 187 5.02 -0.27 13.17
CA LEU A 187 6.05 -1.26 12.85
C LEU A 187 7.35 -0.63 12.34
N PHE A 188 7.29 0.60 11.82
CA PHE A 188 8.48 1.35 11.40
C PHE A 188 9.00 2.14 12.59
N VAL A 189 10.20 1.78 13.03
CA VAL A 189 10.79 2.32 14.24
C VAL A 189 12.08 3.11 13.93
N PRO A 190 12.40 4.18 14.66
CA PRO A 190 13.68 4.84 14.53
C PRO A 190 14.79 3.99 15.15
N GLU A 191 16.04 4.36 14.91
CA GLU A 191 17.18 3.80 15.62
C GLU A 191 17.13 4.15 17.11
N GLU A 192 17.83 3.37 17.92
CA GLU A 192 17.98 3.67 19.33
C GLU A 192 18.59 5.07 19.54
N GLY A 193 17.98 5.87 20.39
CA GLY A 193 18.39 7.25 20.63
C GLY A 193 17.95 8.25 19.54
N HIS A 194 17.20 7.81 18.52
CA HIS A 194 16.67 8.66 17.46
C HIS A 194 15.14 8.78 17.56
N THR A 195 14.60 9.74 16.83
CA THR A 195 13.15 9.93 16.70
C THR A 195 12.78 10.25 15.25
N TRP A 196 11.52 10.02 14.88
CA TRP A 196 11.01 10.43 13.59
C TRP A 196 10.72 11.93 13.54
N GLY A 197 11.26 12.61 12.55
CA GLY A 197 10.81 13.95 12.14
C GLY A 197 9.87 13.82 10.96
N CYS A 198 8.76 14.55 11.00
CA CYS A 198 7.83 14.64 9.86
C CYS A 198 7.82 16.09 9.36
N PHE A 199 8.30 16.28 8.14
CA PHE A 199 8.39 17.59 7.50
C PHE A 199 7.60 17.52 6.18
N ASP A 200 6.62 18.40 6.04
CA ASP A 200 5.77 18.45 4.85
C ASP A 200 5.47 19.90 4.49
N TYR A 201 5.55 20.23 3.21
CA TYR A 201 5.22 21.57 2.72
C TYR A 201 3.71 21.74 2.69
N SER A 202 3.21 22.75 3.37
CA SER A 202 1.78 23.07 3.34
C SER A 202 1.40 23.61 1.96
N GLN A 203 0.45 22.93 1.31
CA GLN A 203 -0.14 23.36 0.04
C GLN A 203 0.92 23.64 -1.05
N GLN A 204 1.89 22.76 -1.22
CA GLN A 204 2.96 22.95 -2.21
C GLN A 204 2.41 23.13 -3.62
N GLU A 205 1.53 22.25 -4.08
CA GLU A 205 0.97 22.29 -5.45
C GLU A 205 0.19 23.57 -5.76
N PRO A 206 -0.65 24.13 -4.86
CA PRO A 206 -1.29 25.43 -5.11
C PRO A 206 -0.35 26.64 -5.06
N ARG A 207 0.90 26.48 -4.59
CA ARG A 207 1.89 27.57 -4.49
C ARG A 207 2.84 27.63 -5.68
N LEU A 208 2.87 26.57 -6.50
CA LEU A 208 3.62 26.52 -7.75
C LEU A 208 2.78 27.03 -8.92
#